data_447e5e47760af682ca04206d6442d494
#
_entry.id   447e5e47760af682ca04206d6442d494
#
_cell.length_a   1.000
_cell.length_b   1.000
_cell.length_c   1.000
_cell.angle_alpha   90.00
_cell.angle_beta   90.00
_cell.angle_gamma   90.00
#
_symmetry.space_group_name_H-M   'P 1'
#
loop_
_entity.id
_entity.type
_entity.pdbx_description
1 polymer ?
#
loop_
_entity_poly.entity_id
_entity_poly.type
_entity_poly.pdbx_seq_one_letter_code
_entity_poly.pdbx_strand_id
1 'polypeptide(L)'
;MLTEGVKRIDHVAIVVRDLAAALHFYRDTLGIEPSKVIDFPREGVKIAFLPMGGPGGSEIELLEPTDPATGVARSLEKRGEGLHHICLEVPDIDRALAELRATGAAVLDDAPRPTAEGRGIFLHPKGASGVLLELVQRSEP
;
A
#
# COMPACT_ATOMS: atom_id res chain seq x y z
N MET A 1 -7.43 -9.31 -18.80
CA MET A 1 -6.27 -9.95 -18.14
C MET A 1 -5.04 -9.07 -18.31
N LEU A 2 -4.25 -8.93 -17.25
CA LEU A 2 -2.99 -8.23 -17.35
C LEU A 2 -1.97 -9.11 -18.08
N THR A 3 -1.53 -8.65 -19.25
CA THR A 3 -0.69 -9.49 -20.12
C THR A 3 0.69 -9.78 -19.54
N GLU A 4 1.23 -8.86 -18.73
CA GLU A 4 2.52 -9.07 -18.07
C GLU A 4 2.37 -9.69 -16.67
N GLY A 5 1.13 -9.90 -16.23
CA GLY A 5 0.83 -10.53 -14.95
C GLY A 5 1.13 -9.67 -13.74
N VAL A 6 1.02 -10.31 -12.60
CA VAL A 6 1.34 -9.75 -11.28
C VAL A 6 2.59 -10.47 -10.78
N LYS A 7 3.59 -9.70 -10.31
CA LYS A 7 4.87 -10.29 -9.88
C LYS A 7 4.79 -10.90 -8.49
N ARG A 8 4.17 -10.20 -7.55
CA ARG A 8 4.12 -10.64 -6.15
C ARG A 8 3.23 -9.71 -5.32
N ILE A 9 2.96 -10.10 -4.09
CA ILE A 9 2.42 -9.17 -3.10
C ILE A 9 3.60 -8.27 -2.69
N ASP A 10 3.46 -6.97 -2.98
CA ASP A 10 4.49 -5.99 -2.60
C ASP A 10 4.45 -5.72 -1.11
N HIS A 11 3.26 -5.35 -0.61
CA HIS A 11 3.10 -5.09 0.81
C HIS A 11 1.64 -5.22 1.25
N VAL A 12 1.47 -5.34 2.55
CA VAL A 12 0.20 -5.25 3.24
C VAL A 12 0.27 -4.00 4.11
N ALA A 13 -0.69 -3.09 3.94
CA ALA A 13 -0.72 -1.84 4.70
C ALA A 13 -1.70 -1.95 5.86
N ILE A 14 -1.25 -1.56 7.03
CA ILE A 14 -2.02 -1.57 8.28
C ILE A 14 -2.05 -0.15 8.83
N VAL A 15 -3.25 0.38 9.09
CA VAL A 15 -3.39 1.70 9.68
C VAL A 15 -3.35 1.60 11.19
N VAL A 16 -2.58 2.47 11.83
CA VAL A 16 -2.37 2.49 13.27
C VAL A 16 -2.58 3.91 13.81
N ARG A 17 -2.96 4.02 15.08
CA ARG A 17 -3.13 5.32 15.74
C ARG A 17 -1.79 5.93 16.15
N ASP A 18 -0.86 5.08 16.56
CA ASP A 18 0.44 5.49 17.11
C ASP A 18 1.51 4.53 16.59
N LEU A 19 2.38 5.04 15.74
CA LEU A 19 3.40 4.23 15.10
C LEU A 19 4.39 3.65 16.11
N ALA A 20 4.77 4.43 17.12
CA ALA A 20 5.69 3.95 18.16
C ALA A 20 5.09 2.79 18.94
N ALA A 21 3.81 2.87 19.28
CA ALA A 21 3.11 1.79 19.99
C ALA A 21 3.02 0.53 19.10
N ALA A 22 2.74 0.69 17.81
CA ALA A 22 2.68 -0.43 16.87
C ALA A 22 4.05 -1.10 16.73
N LEU A 23 5.12 -0.32 16.66
CA LEU A 23 6.48 -0.85 16.56
C LEU A 23 6.90 -1.60 17.82
N HIS A 24 6.34 -1.25 18.98
CA HIS A 24 6.57 -2.02 20.19
C HIS A 24 6.15 -3.50 19.98
N PHE A 25 5.06 -3.73 19.27
CA PHE A 25 4.63 -5.09 18.96
C PHE A 25 5.43 -5.69 17.80
N TYR A 26 5.42 -5.03 16.64
CA TYR A 26 6.00 -5.64 15.43
C TYR A 26 7.51 -5.76 15.49
N ARG A 27 8.20 -4.76 16.01
CA ARG A 27 9.66 -4.78 16.15
C ARG A 27 10.10 -5.47 17.44
N ASP A 28 9.59 -5.00 18.60
CA ASP A 28 10.15 -5.43 19.89
C ASP A 28 9.64 -6.80 20.29
N THR A 29 8.42 -7.17 19.91
CA THR A 29 7.85 -8.49 20.25
C THR A 29 8.07 -9.49 19.13
N LEU A 30 7.79 -9.14 17.88
CA LEU A 30 7.96 -10.07 16.75
C LEU A 30 9.37 -10.08 16.16
N GLY A 31 10.18 -9.08 16.48
CA GLY A 31 11.56 -9.03 15.98
C GLY A 31 11.68 -8.54 14.53
N ILE A 32 10.67 -7.87 14.00
CA ILE A 32 10.73 -7.35 12.63
C ILE A 32 11.33 -5.94 12.67
N GLU A 33 12.56 -5.80 12.21
CA GLU A 33 13.26 -4.53 12.21
C GLU A 33 12.81 -3.68 11.02
N PRO A 34 12.37 -2.42 11.24
CA PRO A 34 12.03 -1.55 10.13
C PRO A 34 13.26 -1.25 9.27
N SER A 35 13.10 -1.27 7.95
CA SER A 35 14.17 -0.83 7.05
C SER A 35 14.28 0.69 7.07
N LYS A 36 13.15 1.38 7.26
CA LYS A 36 13.08 2.84 7.38
C LYS A 36 11.75 3.26 7.96
N VAL A 37 11.71 4.48 8.48
CA VAL A 37 10.48 5.17 8.88
C VAL A 37 10.55 6.55 8.24
N ILE A 38 9.52 6.91 7.47
CA ILE A 38 9.50 8.19 6.75
C ILE A 38 8.19 8.92 6.98
N ASP A 39 8.25 10.25 6.83
CA ASP A 39 7.06 11.07 6.62
C ASP A 39 6.77 11.09 5.13
N PHE A 40 5.50 10.88 4.77
CA PHE A 40 5.07 10.94 3.38
C PHE A 40 3.90 11.91 3.26
N PRO A 41 4.19 13.23 3.24
CA PRO A 41 3.14 14.26 3.27
C PRO A 41 2.18 14.19 2.09
N ARG A 42 2.63 13.71 0.94
CA ARG A 42 1.78 13.55 -0.25
C ARG A 42 0.54 12.72 0.05
N GLU A 43 0.67 11.71 0.88
CA GLU A 43 -0.47 10.87 1.29
C GLU A 43 -0.91 11.13 2.73
N GLY A 44 -0.28 12.08 3.41
CA GLY A 44 -0.64 12.47 4.78
C GLY A 44 -0.45 11.38 5.79
N VAL A 45 0.66 10.64 5.69
CA VAL A 45 0.99 9.53 6.58
C VAL A 45 2.46 9.54 6.97
N LYS A 46 2.73 8.93 8.12
CA LYS A 46 4.06 8.47 8.51
C LYS A 46 4.06 6.94 8.29
N ILE A 47 5.10 6.42 7.67
CA ILE A 47 5.17 5.01 7.27
C ILE A 47 6.38 4.34 7.91
N ALA A 48 6.16 3.17 8.53
CA ALA A 48 7.23 2.25 8.89
C ALA A 48 7.20 1.08 7.93
N PHE A 49 8.35 0.75 7.34
CA PHE A 49 8.49 -0.34 6.38
C PHE A 49 9.10 -1.54 7.08
N LEU A 50 8.37 -2.64 7.16
CA LEU A 50 8.77 -3.86 7.86
C LEU A 50 9.01 -4.98 6.84
N PRO A 51 10.24 -5.10 6.30
CA PRO A 51 10.53 -6.10 5.29
C PRO A 51 10.65 -7.50 5.89
N MET A 52 10.30 -8.50 5.10
CA MET A 52 10.49 -9.90 5.47
C MET A 52 10.65 -10.75 4.22
N GLY A 53 11.28 -11.91 4.41
CA GLY A 53 11.50 -12.86 3.31
C GLY A 53 12.74 -12.58 2.48
N GLY A 54 13.64 -11.69 2.90
CA GLY A 54 14.87 -11.38 2.18
C GLY A 54 14.64 -10.67 0.85
N PRO A 55 15.64 -10.66 -0.06
CA PRO A 55 15.48 -10.01 -1.37
C PRO A 55 14.28 -10.54 -2.14
N GLY A 56 13.45 -9.64 -2.66
CA GLY A 56 12.22 -10.03 -3.35
C GLY A 56 11.07 -10.42 -2.44
N GLY A 57 11.25 -10.31 -1.13
CA GLY A 57 10.19 -10.57 -0.16
C GLY A 57 9.16 -9.45 -0.11
N SER A 58 8.17 -9.64 0.74
CA SER A 58 7.09 -8.66 0.93
C SER A 58 7.37 -7.81 2.17
N GLU A 59 6.54 -6.77 2.36
CA GLU A 59 6.65 -5.90 3.52
C GLU A 59 5.29 -5.75 4.20
N ILE A 60 5.30 -5.49 5.48
CA ILE A 60 4.17 -4.85 6.16
C ILE A 60 4.50 -3.37 6.23
N GLU A 61 3.54 -2.52 5.89
CA GLU A 61 3.66 -1.08 6.07
C GLU A 61 2.69 -0.63 7.14
N LEU A 62 3.23 0.01 8.17
CA LEU A 62 2.40 0.60 9.22
C LEU A 62 2.20 2.07 8.88
N LEU A 63 0.94 2.48 8.78
CA LEU A 63 0.56 3.83 8.37
C LEU A 63 -0.05 4.57 9.55
N GLU A 64 0.59 5.66 9.99
CA GLU A 64 0.00 6.57 10.97
C GLU A 64 -0.46 7.83 10.25
N PRO A 65 -1.77 8.15 10.22
CA PRO A 65 -2.24 9.36 9.57
C PRO A 65 -1.66 10.61 10.22
N THR A 66 -1.20 11.55 9.39
CA THR A 66 -0.71 12.86 9.84
C THR A 66 -1.61 14.01 9.38
N ASP A 67 -2.57 13.72 8.50
CA ASP A 67 -3.52 14.68 7.97
C ASP A 67 -4.94 14.10 8.12
N PRO A 68 -5.81 14.73 8.92
CA PRO A 68 -7.16 14.18 9.16
C PRO A 68 -8.07 14.20 7.94
N ALA A 69 -7.70 14.92 6.87
CA ALA A 69 -8.51 15.01 5.66
C ALA A 69 -8.30 13.85 4.69
N THR A 70 -7.44 12.89 5.01
CA THR A 70 -7.10 11.80 4.10
C THR A 70 -8.02 10.60 4.24
N GLY A 71 -8.05 9.74 3.20
CA GLY A 71 -8.77 8.48 3.25
C GLY A 71 -8.25 7.53 4.32
N VAL A 72 -6.94 7.54 4.56
CA VAL A 72 -6.32 6.73 5.62
C VAL A 72 -6.83 7.16 6.99
N ALA A 73 -6.86 8.48 7.25
CA ALA A 73 -7.39 9.01 8.50
C ALA A 73 -8.88 8.67 8.68
N ARG A 74 -9.66 8.80 7.62
CA ARG A 74 -11.09 8.46 7.68
C ARG A 74 -11.31 6.97 7.94
N SER A 75 -10.48 6.11 7.36
CA SER A 75 -10.54 4.68 7.60
C SER A 75 -10.27 4.35 9.07
N LEU A 76 -9.25 4.98 9.64
CA LEU A 76 -8.91 4.80 11.05
C LEU A 76 -10.06 5.24 11.96
N GLU A 77 -10.68 6.37 11.65
CA GLU A 77 -11.79 6.90 12.43
C GLU A 77 -13.02 5.99 12.35
N LYS A 78 -13.34 5.49 11.16
CA LYS A 78 -14.53 4.66 10.93
C LYS A 78 -14.38 3.23 11.41
N ARG A 79 -13.22 2.62 11.18
CA ARG A 79 -13.01 1.18 11.38
C ARG A 79 -12.06 0.87 12.52
N GLY A 80 -11.31 1.86 13.01
CA GLY A 80 -10.23 1.61 13.95
C GLY A 80 -8.99 1.08 13.27
N GLU A 81 -8.03 0.62 14.06
CA GLU A 81 -6.80 0.04 13.55
C GLU A 81 -7.06 -1.26 12.80
N GLY A 82 -6.27 -1.54 11.79
CA GLY A 82 -6.35 -2.79 11.06
C GLY A 82 -5.89 -2.66 9.61
N LEU A 83 -6.23 -3.67 8.82
CA LEU A 83 -5.85 -3.72 7.40
C LEU A 83 -6.46 -2.54 6.65
N HIS A 84 -5.62 -1.86 5.85
CA HIS A 84 -6.05 -0.78 4.98
C HIS A 84 -6.10 -1.25 3.53
N HIS A 85 -5.03 -1.84 3.03
CA HIS A 85 -5.00 -2.36 1.67
C HIS A 85 -3.91 -3.41 1.48
N ILE A 86 -4.01 -4.12 0.36
CA ILE A 86 -3.00 -5.03 -0.14
C ILE A 86 -2.46 -4.43 -1.44
N CYS A 87 -1.15 -4.42 -1.61
CA CYS A 87 -0.51 -3.92 -2.81
C CYS A 87 0.18 -5.05 -3.57
N LEU A 88 -0.09 -5.11 -4.87
CA LEU A 88 0.53 -6.07 -5.78
C LEU A 88 1.50 -5.34 -6.69
N GLU A 89 2.65 -5.95 -6.94
CA GLU A 89 3.62 -5.38 -7.87
C GLU A 89 3.36 -5.84 -9.29
N VAL A 90 3.38 -4.89 -10.23
CA VAL A 90 3.26 -5.15 -11.66
C VAL A 90 4.49 -4.60 -12.40
N PRO A 91 4.86 -5.17 -13.57
CA PRO A 91 6.02 -4.69 -14.31
C PRO A 91 5.85 -3.30 -14.93
N ASP A 92 4.63 -2.97 -15.35
CA ASP A 92 4.34 -1.72 -16.07
C ASP A 92 2.96 -1.22 -15.66
N ILE A 93 2.93 -0.18 -14.85
CA ILE A 93 1.68 0.34 -14.29
C ILE A 93 0.83 1.05 -15.35
N ASP A 94 1.45 1.70 -16.33
CA ASP A 94 0.70 2.38 -17.38
C ASP A 94 -0.02 1.37 -18.25
N ARG A 95 0.64 0.28 -18.59
CA ARG A 95 0.04 -0.80 -19.34
C ARG A 95 -1.05 -1.50 -18.54
N ALA A 96 -0.80 -1.78 -17.28
CA ALA A 96 -1.79 -2.39 -16.40
C ALA A 96 -3.06 -1.54 -16.32
N LEU A 97 -2.91 -0.22 -16.15
CA LEU A 97 -4.05 0.69 -16.12
C LEU A 97 -4.86 0.65 -17.40
N ALA A 98 -4.19 0.69 -18.56
CA ALA A 98 -4.85 0.63 -19.84
C ALA A 98 -5.63 -0.67 -20.02
N GLU A 99 -5.03 -1.79 -19.65
CA GLU A 99 -5.66 -3.11 -19.77
C GLU A 99 -6.85 -3.25 -18.82
N LEU A 100 -6.73 -2.74 -17.59
CA LEU A 100 -7.84 -2.75 -16.64
C LEU A 100 -9.01 -1.91 -17.13
N ARG A 101 -8.74 -0.74 -17.68
CA ARG A 101 -9.80 0.11 -18.25
C ARG A 101 -10.51 -0.58 -19.40
N ALA A 102 -9.78 -1.30 -20.23
CA ALA A 102 -10.35 -2.02 -21.35
C ALA A 102 -11.31 -3.13 -20.90
N THR A 103 -11.13 -3.68 -19.70
CA THR A 103 -12.03 -4.69 -19.14
C THR A 103 -13.19 -4.09 -18.35
N GLY A 104 -13.23 -2.78 -18.18
CA GLY A 104 -14.25 -2.09 -17.38
C GLY A 104 -14.02 -2.18 -15.87
N ALA A 105 -12.82 -2.52 -15.44
CA ALA A 105 -12.49 -2.59 -14.02
C ALA A 105 -12.63 -1.21 -13.36
N ALA A 106 -13.10 -1.20 -12.11
CA ALA A 106 -13.31 0.04 -11.36
C ALA A 106 -11.99 0.53 -10.76
N VAL A 107 -11.30 1.40 -11.49
CA VAL A 107 -10.05 2.01 -11.05
C VAL A 107 -10.37 3.36 -10.41
N LEU A 108 -9.80 3.61 -9.22
CA LEU A 108 -10.05 4.85 -8.48
C LEU A 108 -9.22 6.03 -8.97
N ASP A 109 -8.07 5.76 -9.56
CA ASP A 109 -7.15 6.80 -10.05
C ASP A 109 -7.34 7.02 -11.56
N ASP A 110 -7.26 8.29 -12.00
CA ASP A 110 -7.29 8.63 -13.44
C ASP A 110 -5.97 8.29 -14.11
N ALA A 111 -4.88 8.38 -13.36
CA ALA A 111 -3.53 8.11 -13.83
C ALA A 111 -2.69 7.59 -12.66
N PRO A 112 -1.59 6.88 -12.92
CA PRO A 112 -0.71 6.44 -11.85
C PRO A 112 -0.17 7.65 -11.07
N ARG A 113 -0.19 7.54 -9.74
CA ARG A 113 0.30 8.57 -8.82
C ARG A 113 1.62 8.16 -8.18
N PRO A 114 2.45 9.11 -7.76
CA PRO A 114 3.65 8.78 -6.99
C PRO A 114 3.26 8.14 -5.65
N THR A 115 3.97 7.07 -5.31
CA THR A 115 3.83 6.38 -4.03
C THR A 115 5.21 6.27 -3.37
N ALA A 116 5.24 5.75 -2.14
CA ALA A 116 6.52 5.53 -1.47
C ALA A 116 7.39 4.49 -2.19
N GLU A 117 6.79 3.57 -2.96
CA GLU A 117 7.50 2.51 -3.68
C GLU A 117 7.84 2.88 -5.12
N GLY A 118 7.02 3.70 -5.75
CA GLY A 118 7.16 4.04 -7.15
C GLY A 118 5.91 4.76 -7.66
N ARG A 119 5.18 4.13 -8.59
CA ARG A 119 3.94 4.69 -9.14
C ARG A 119 2.83 3.66 -9.02
N GLY A 120 1.66 4.09 -8.57
CA GLY A 120 0.58 3.16 -8.27
C GLY A 120 -0.82 3.65 -8.61
N ILE A 121 -1.75 2.70 -8.59
CA ILE A 121 -3.18 2.95 -8.74
C ILE A 121 -3.94 2.13 -7.71
N PHE A 122 -5.13 2.60 -7.32
CA PHE A 122 -6.04 1.83 -6.48
C PHE A 122 -7.22 1.31 -7.29
N LEU A 123 -7.63 0.10 -6.96
CA LEU A 123 -8.85 -0.53 -7.49
C LEU A 123 -9.94 -0.47 -6.42
N HIS A 124 -11.18 -0.18 -6.85
CA HIS A 124 -12.30 -0.09 -5.94
C HIS A 124 -12.57 -1.44 -5.27
N PRO A 125 -12.83 -1.48 -3.95
CA PRO A 125 -13.09 -2.75 -3.25
C PRO A 125 -14.21 -3.60 -3.84
N LYS A 126 -15.24 -2.98 -4.42
CA LYS A 126 -16.35 -3.70 -5.05
C LYS A 126 -15.89 -4.61 -6.19
N GLY A 127 -14.84 -4.22 -6.91
CA GLY A 127 -14.29 -5.02 -7.99
C GLY A 127 -13.23 -6.02 -7.55
N ALA A 128 -12.86 -6.01 -6.27
CA ALA A 128 -11.77 -6.82 -5.72
C ALA A 128 -12.19 -7.56 -4.46
N SER A 129 -13.42 -8.07 -4.45
CA SER A 129 -13.96 -8.91 -3.37
C SER A 129 -13.94 -8.22 -2.00
N GLY A 130 -14.18 -6.91 -1.97
CA GLY A 130 -14.23 -6.13 -0.74
C GLY A 130 -12.89 -5.63 -0.24
N VAL A 131 -11.82 -5.84 -1.00
CA VAL A 131 -10.46 -5.43 -0.63
C VAL A 131 -10.07 -4.18 -1.40
N LEU A 132 -9.58 -3.15 -0.69
CA LEU A 132 -8.92 -2.03 -1.35
C LEU A 132 -7.58 -2.56 -1.86
N LEU A 133 -7.45 -2.64 -3.17
CA LEU A 133 -6.28 -3.24 -3.82
C LEU A 133 -5.46 -2.17 -4.52
N GLU A 134 -4.16 -2.16 -4.25
CA GLU A 134 -3.23 -1.27 -4.94
C GLU A 134 -2.39 -2.08 -5.92
N LEU A 135 -2.11 -1.49 -7.08
CA LEU A 135 -1.08 -2.00 -7.98
C LEU A 135 0.04 -0.98 -8.03
N VAL A 136 1.28 -1.44 -8.00
CA VAL A 136 2.44 -0.56 -8.00
C VAL A 136 3.50 -1.07 -8.99
N GLN A 137 4.13 -0.13 -9.67
CA GLN A 137 5.37 -0.38 -10.39
C GLN A 137 6.48 0.25 -9.54
N ARG A 138 7.40 -0.59 -9.07
CA ARG A 138 8.49 -0.07 -8.25
C ARG A 138 9.47 0.75 -9.09
N SER A 139 9.98 1.81 -8.48
CA SER A 139 11.06 2.57 -9.07
C SER A 139 12.31 1.73 -9.10
N GLU A 140 13.12 1.89 -10.15
CA GLU A 140 14.41 1.22 -10.23
C GLU A 140 15.32 1.69 -9.08
N PRO A 141 16.09 0.78 -8.47
CA PRO A 141 17.01 1.13 -7.40
C PRO A 141 18.13 2.08 -7.84
#